data_f66fc48c3b5b8915f3b7eef3c9bec44f
#
_entry.id   f66fc48c3b5b8915f3b7eef3c9bec44f
#
_cell.length_a   1.000
_cell.length_b   1.000
_cell.length_c   1.000
_cell.angle_alpha   90.00
_cell.angle_beta   90.00
_cell.angle_gamma   90.00
#
_symmetry.space_group_name_H-M   'P 1'
#
loop_
_entity.id
_entity.type
_entity.pdbx_description
1 polymer ?
#
loop_
_entity_poly.entity_id
_entity_poly.type
_entity_poly.pdbx_seq_one_letter_code
_entity_poly.pdbx_strand_id
1 'polypeptide(L)'
;MKRYTVITTFNQQGLDKYGQLMISTFEKFWPNFIDLVVYTENCQPHITKSNVRTIDLIANSKHCKRFVKRHKHNAEANGGLGPHNQHIWKPNKHFKWQGLRFSYKVFAVHHAVNNIDSDWIIWLDADTLTHTHIPNN
;
A
#
# COMPACT_ATOMS: atom_id res chain seq x y z
N MET A 1 -11.59 16.14 18.85
CA MET A 1 -10.21 15.96 18.39
C MET A 1 -10.25 15.36 16.99
N LYS A 2 -9.49 15.89 16.05
CA LYS A 2 -9.44 15.30 14.69
C LYS A 2 -8.70 13.97 14.73
N ARG A 3 -9.23 12.99 13.98
CA ARG A 3 -8.63 11.65 13.84
C ARG A 3 -7.86 11.58 12.53
N TYR A 4 -6.66 11.04 12.60
CA TYR A 4 -5.77 10.89 11.47
C TYR A 4 -5.42 9.42 11.30
N THR A 5 -5.55 8.90 10.10
CA THR A 5 -5.12 7.54 9.77
C THR A 5 -4.16 7.58 8.59
N VAL A 6 -2.97 7.06 8.81
CA VAL A 6 -1.98 6.81 7.77
C VAL A 6 -2.27 5.46 7.13
N ILE A 7 -2.19 5.38 5.82
CA ILE A 7 -2.38 4.13 5.09
C ILE A 7 -1.22 3.88 4.14
N THR A 8 -0.91 2.62 3.93
CA THR A 8 0.08 2.13 2.98
C THR A 8 -0.31 0.75 2.46
N THR A 9 0.36 0.25 1.43
CA THR A 9 0.20 -1.13 0.95
C THR A 9 1.52 -1.72 0.48
N PHE A 10 1.71 -3.01 0.68
CA PHE A 10 2.82 -3.78 0.14
C PHE A 10 2.52 -5.28 0.13
N ASN A 11 3.23 -5.99 -0.72
CA ASN A 11 3.28 -7.45 -0.76
C ASN A 11 4.47 -7.99 0.05
N GLN A 12 4.69 -9.31 0.04
CA GLN A 12 5.79 -9.93 0.78
C GLN A 12 7.16 -9.38 0.37
N GLN A 13 7.42 -9.17 -0.92
CA GLN A 13 8.69 -8.60 -1.37
C GLN A 13 8.89 -7.16 -0.85
N GLY A 14 7.84 -6.36 -0.84
CA GLY A 14 7.85 -5.01 -0.27
C GLY A 14 8.03 -5.02 1.24
N LEU A 15 7.38 -5.95 1.95
CA LEU A 15 7.56 -6.16 3.38
C LEU A 15 9.04 -6.43 3.71
N ASP A 16 9.67 -7.36 3.01
CA ASP A 16 11.06 -7.76 3.25
C ASP A 16 12.06 -6.65 2.94
N LYS A 17 11.80 -5.86 1.89
CA LYS A 17 12.73 -4.81 1.44
C LYS A 17 12.66 -3.53 2.25
N TYR A 18 11.45 -3.10 2.63
CA TYR A 18 11.24 -1.77 3.26
C TYR A 18 10.03 -1.70 4.19
N GLY A 19 8.99 -2.49 3.97
CA GLY A 19 7.72 -2.34 4.70
C GLY A 19 7.83 -2.56 6.19
N GLN A 20 8.63 -3.55 6.64
CA GLN A 20 8.85 -3.78 8.06
C GLN A 20 9.60 -2.62 8.72
N LEU A 21 10.56 -2.03 8.02
CA LEU A 21 11.31 -0.87 8.53
C LEU A 21 10.42 0.39 8.57
N MET A 22 9.54 0.57 7.58
CA MET A 22 8.53 1.64 7.58
C MET A 22 7.64 1.54 8.83
N ILE A 23 7.10 0.36 9.13
CA ILE A 23 6.28 0.14 10.32
C ILE A 23 7.09 0.44 11.59
N SER A 24 8.31 -0.08 11.71
CA SER A 24 9.15 0.12 12.90
C SER A 24 9.46 1.58 13.15
N THR A 25 9.74 2.36 12.10
CA THR A 25 9.98 3.81 12.24
C THR A 25 8.71 4.58 12.51
N PHE A 26 7.57 4.16 11.97
CA PHE A 26 6.27 4.71 12.34
C PHE A 26 6.01 4.49 13.83
N GLU A 27 6.11 3.27 14.32
CA GLU A 27 5.90 2.91 15.72
C GLU A 27 6.84 3.68 16.68
N LYS A 28 8.04 4.00 16.23
CA LYS A 28 9.03 4.72 17.04
C LYS A 28 8.75 6.23 17.10
N PHE A 29 8.36 6.84 15.99
CA PHE A 29 8.42 8.30 15.84
C PHE A 29 7.06 8.99 15.72
N TRP A 30 5.98 8.25 15.41
CA TRP A 30 4.65 8.83 15.29
C TRP A 30 3.89 8.78 16.63
N PRO A 31 3.07 9.80 16.91
CA PRO A 31 2.27 9.82 18.13
C PRO A 31 1.20 8.72 18.11
N ASN A 32 0.89 8.18 19.30
CA ASN A 32 -0.05 7.05 19.43
C ASN A 32 -1.50 7.38 19.07
N PHE A 33 -1.85 8.66 18.93
CA PHE A 33 -3.19 9.06 18.49
C PHE A 33 -3.36 9.08 16.97
N ILE A 34 -2.29 8.80 16.21
CA ILE A 34 -2.34 8.62 14.76
C ILE A 34 -2.28 7.13 14.46
N ASP A 35 -3.29 6.63 13.78
CA ASP A 35 -3.35 5.23 13.39
C ASP A 35 -2.55 4.95 12.11
N LEU A 36 -1.98 3.76 12.02
CA LEU A 36 -1.45 3.20 10.78
C LEU A 36 -2.25 1.97 10.37
N VAL A 37 -2.80 2.00 9.17
CA VAL A 37 -3.43 0.84 8.54
C VAL A 37 -2.59 0.37 7.37
N VAL A 38 -2.03 -0.81 7.50
CA VAL A 38 -1.26 -1.47 6.44
C VAL A 38 -2.19 -2.39 5.66
N TYR A 39 -2.43 -2.03 4.41
CA TYR A 39 -3.13 -2.92 3.49
C TYR A 39 -2.17 -3.97 2.96
N THR A 40 -2.31 -5.20 3.42
CA THR A 40 -1.41 -6.29 3.04
C THR A 40 -1.89 -6.97 1.76
N GLU A 41 -0.92 -7.37 0.95
CA GLU A 41 -1.09 -8.13 -0.25
C GLU A 41 -0.47 -9.51 -0.02
N ASN A 42 -1.20 -10.38 0.69
CA ASN A 42 -0.78 -11.73 1.03
C ASN A 42 0.56 -11.80 1.81
N CYS A 43 0.69 -10.93 2.82
CA CYS A 43 1.84 -10.92 3.72
C CYS A 43 1.42 -10.53 5.14
N GLN A 44 2.26 -10.82 6.13
CA GLN A 44 2.00 -10.50 7.53
C GLN A 44 3.22 -9.79 8.15
N PRO A 45 3.16 -8.47 8.34
CA PRO A 45 4.20 -7.73 9.04
C PRO A 45 4.13 -7.96 10.55
N HIS A 46 5.27 -7.78 11.21
CA HIS A 46 5.34 -7.73 12.66
C HIS A 46 4.90 -6.34 13.17
N ILE A 47 3.98 -6.33 14.14
CA ILE A 47 3.40 -5.12 14.73
C ILE A 47 3.56 -5.19 16.25
N THR A 48 3.96 -4.08 16.85
CA THR A 48 4.16 -3.99 18.30
C THR A 48 3.20 -3.01 18.99
N LYS A 49 2.64 -2.03 18.26
CA LYS A 49 1.75 -1.02 18.82
C LYS A 49 0.29 -1.23 18.44
N SER A 50 -0.62 -0.90 19.36
CA SER A 50 -2.07 -1.05 19.19
C SER A 50 -2.69 -0.09 18.17
N ASN A 51 -2.04 1.04 17.87
CA ASN A 51 -2.46 1.99 16.84
C ASN A 51 -1.98 1.61 15.44
N VAL A 52 -1.35 0.44 15.28
CA VAL A 52 -0.97 -0.13 13.98
C VAL A 52 -1.78 -1.41 13.75
N ARG A 53 -2.38 -1.55 12.58
CA ARG A 53 -3.15 -2.74 12.22
C ARG A 53 -3.02 -3.07 10.73
N THR A 54 -3.34 -4.30 10.38
CA THR A 54 -3.35 -4.78 9.00
C THR A 54 -4.77 -5.02 8.51
N ILE A 55 -4.97 -4.83 7.22
CA ILE A 55 -6.19 -5.24 6.50
C ILE A 55 -5.74 -5.98 5.24
N ASP A 56 -6.15 -7.23 5.07
CA ASP A 56 -5.93 -7.94 3.80
C ASP A 56 -6.76 -7.29 2.70
N LEU A 57 -6.08 -6.69 1.72
CA LEU A 57 -6.72 -5.90 0.68
C LEU A 57 -7.59 -6.76 -0.23
N ILE A 58 -7.10 -7.93 -0.63
CA ILE A 58 -7.85 -8.84 -1.52
C ILE A 58 -9.09 -9.40 -0.83
N ALA A 59 -8.97 -9.79 0.44
CA ALA A 59 -10.09 -10.32 1.21
C ALA A 59 -11.16 -9.26 1.49
N ASN A 60 -10.77 -8.01 1.72
CA ASN A 60 -11.67 -6.94 2.18
C ASN A 60 -12.16 -6.01 1.06
N SER A 61 -11.54 -6.00 -0.12
CA SER A 61 -11.98 -5.20 -1.27
C SER A 61 -12.50 -6.07 -2.40
N LYS A 62 -13.83 -6.12 -2.55
CA LYS A 62 -14.46 -6.82 -3.68
C LYS A 62 -14.01 -6.27 -5.03
N HIS A 63 -13.81 -4.96 -5.11
CA HIS A 63 -13.35 -4.30 -6.33
C HIS A 63 -11.91 -4.70 -6.68
N CYS A 64 -11.01 -4.69 -5.70
CA CYS A 64 -9.63 -5.15 -5.87
C CYS A 64 -9.61 -6.62 -6.31
N LYS A 65 -10.30 -7.49 -5.59
CA LYS A 65 -10.36 -8.94 -5.91
C LYS A 65 -10.84 -9.19 -7.35
N ARG A 66 -11.88 -8.47 -7.78
CA ARG A 66 -12.43 -8.59 -9.15
C ARG A 66 -11.43 -8.10 -10.19
N PHE A 67 -10.79 -6.95 -9.95
CA PHE A 67 -9.80 -6.38 -10.85
C PHE A 67 -8.58 -7.31 -10.99
N VAL A 68 -8.02 -7.79 -9.88
CA VAL A 68 -6.89 -8.73 -9.88
C VAL A 68 -7.25 -10.00 -10.64
N LYS A 69 -8.41 -10.62 -10.35
CA LYS A 69 -8.88 -11.81 -11.06
C LYS A 69 -8.96 -11.60 -12.57
N ARG A 70 -9.44 -10.43 -13.01
CA ARG A 70 -9.61 -10.09 -14.42
C ARG A 70 -8.27 -9.87 -15.14
N HIS A 71 -7.28 -9.28 -14.47
CA HIS A 71 -6.07 -8.78 -15.11
C HIS A 71 -4.78 -9.54 -14.75
N LYS A 72 -4.80 -10.47 -13.81
CA LYS A 72 -3.60 -11.18 -13.33
C LYS A 72 -2.80 -11.89 -14.42
N HIS A 73 -3.44 -12.29 -15.51
CA HIS A 73 -2.80 -12.95 -16.65
C HIS A 73 -2.63 -12.03 -17.87
N ASN A 74 -2.99 -10.76 -17.76
CA ASN A 74 -2.80 -9.80 -18.84
C ASN A 74 -1.37 -9.27 -18.79
N ALA A 75 -0.57 -9.58 -19.82
CA ALA A 75 0.83 -9.17 -19.90
C ALA A 75 0.99 -7.64 -19.81
N GLU A 76 0.14 -6.87 -20.49
CA GLU A 76 0.21 -5.40 -20.47
C GLU A 76 -0.06 -4.83 -19.07
N ALA A 77 -0.97 -5.42 -18.31
CA ALA A 77 -1.25 -5.00 -16.94
C ALA A 77 -0.13 -5.36 -15.94
N ASN A 78 0.76 -6.26 -16.32
CA ASN A 78 1.87 -6.77 -15.49
C ASN A 78 3.26 -6.33 -15.99
N GLY A 79 3.32 -5.24 -16.75
CA GLY A 79 4.58 -4.69 -17.23
C GLY A 79 5.14 -5.38 -18.49
N GLY A 80 4.38 -6.28 -19.07
CA GLY A 80 4.71 -6.92 -20.33
C GLY A 80 4.42 -6.04 -21.53
N LEU A 81 4.96 -6.43 -22.67
CA LEU A 81 4.72 -5.76 -23.94
C LEU A 81 3.52 -6.40 -24.64
N GLY A 82 2.43 -5.67 -24.68
CA GLY A 82 1.35 -5.98 -25.58
C GLY A 82 1.66 -5.60 -27.04
N PRO A 83 0.82 -6.04 -27.98
CA PRO A 83 1.02 -5.76 -29.41
C PRO A 83 1.22 -4.26 -29.74
N HIS A 84 0.56 -3.40 -28.96
CA HIS A 84 0.62 -1.94 -29.18
C HIS A 84 1.88 -1.27 -28.64
N ASN A 85 2.65 -1.95 -27.77
CA ASN A 85 3.79 -1.38 -27.06
C ASN A 85 5.14 -1.98 -27.46
N GLN A 86 5.18 -2.88 -28.44
CA GLN A 86 6.42 -3.55 -28.87
C GLN A 86 7.50 -2.59 -29.34
N HIS A 87 7.11 -1.46 -29.92
CA HIS A 87 8.05 -0.42 -30.39
C HIS A 87 8.66 0.43 -29.26
N ILE A 88 8.12 0.35 -28.05
CA ILE A 88 8.57 1.14 -26.90
C ILE A 88 9.52 0.32 -26.01
N TRP A 89 9.87 -0.87 -26.42
CA TRP A 89 10.63 -1.79 -25.59
C TRP A 89 11.98 -1.22 -25.14
N LYS A 90 12.10 -1.02 -23.82
CA LYS A 90 13.38 -0.80 -23.14
C LYS A 90 13.46 -1.81 -22.01
N PRO A 91 14.38 -2.78 -22.04
CA PRO A 91 14.61 -3.70 -20.94
C PRO A 91 14.81 -2.88 -19.66
N ASN A 92 14.24 -3.31 -18.56
CA ASN A 92 14.37 -2.72 -17.23
C ASN A 92 13.54 -1.47 -16.88
N LYS A 93 12.57 -1.03 -17.69
CA LYS A 93 11.75 0.14 -17.36
C LYS A 93 10.25 -0.07 -17.54
N HIS A 94 9.77 -1.25 -17.18
CA HIS A 94 8.33 -1.59 -17.35
C HIS A 94 7.47 -1.24 -16.15
N PHE A 95 8.00 -0.61 -15.10
CA PHE A 95 7.20 -0.33 -13.90
C PHE A 95 5.96 0.52 -14.21
N LYS A 96 6.03 1.46 -15.13
CA LYS A 96 4.90 2.31 -15.53
C LYS A 96 3.75 1.54 -16.19
N TRP A 97 4.01 0.33 -16.68
CA TRP A 97 3.01 -0.54 -17.28
C TRP A 97 2.48 -1.59 -16.31
N GLN A 98 2.89 -1.55 -15.06
CA GLN A 98 2.43 -2.45 -14.02
C GLN A 98 1.09 -1.99 -13.42
N GLY A 99 0.06 -1.93 -14.26
CA GLY A 99 -1.27 -1.46 -13.87
C GLY A 99 -1.87 -2.27 -12.72
N LEU A 100 -1.63 -3.59 -12.71
CA LEU A 100 -2.07 -4.45 -11.62
C LEU A 100 -1.41 -4.04 -10.28
N ARG A 101 -0.10 -3.85 -10.27
CA ARG A 101 0.64 -3.42 -9.07
C ARG A 101 0.18 -2.08 -8.56
N PHE A 102 0.03 -1.09 -9.43
CA PHE A 102 -0.43 0.25 -9.03
C PHE A 102 -1.90 0.29 -8.61
N SER A 103 -2.72 -0.65 -9.07
CA SER A 103 -4.13 -0.73 -8.68
C SER A 103 -4.32 -0.97 -7.18
N TYR A 104 -3.39 -1.65 -6.52
CA TYR A 104 -3.48 -1.89 -5.07
C TYR A 104 -3.54 -0.59 -4.28
N LYS A 105 -2.74 0.42 -4.64
CA LYS A 105 -2.81 1.76 -4.03
C LYS A 105 -4.20 2.36 -4.17
N VAL A 106 -4.76 2.33 -5.37
CA VAL A 106 -6.09 2.87 -5.65
C VAL A 106 -7.16 2.18 -4.81
N PHE A 107 -7.13 0.85 -4.74
CA PHE A 107 -8.11 0.09 -3.96
C PHE A 107 -7.93 0.24 -2.45
N ALA A 108 -6.69 0.38 -1.97
CA ALA A 108 -6.42 0.66 -0.56
C ALA A 108 -7.00 2.02 -0.15
N VAL A 109 -6.76 3.07 -0.93
CA VAL A 109 -7.33 4.40 -0.70
C VAL A 109 -8.86 4.36 -0.75
N HIS A 110 -9.43 3.72 -1.78
CA HIS A 110 -10.89 3.59 -1.92
C HIS A 110 -11.50 2.86 -0.72
N HIS A 111 -10.90 1.76 -0.29
CA HIS A 111 -11.40 1.02 0.87
C HIS A 111 -11.30 1.85 2.15
N ALA A 112 -10.16 2.52 2.36
CA ALA A 112 -9.94 3.35 3.55
C ALA A 112 -10.97 4.47 3.67
N VAL A 113 -11.18 5.23 2.61
CA VAL A 113 -12.14 6.35 2.61
C VAL A 113 -13.58 5.90 2.90
N ASN A 114 -13.95 4.69 2.50
CA ASN A 114 -15.31 4.19 2.68
C ASN A 114 -15.52 3.38 3.98
N ASN A 115 -14.45 2.95 4.66
CA ASN A 115 -14.58 2.00 5.77
C ASN A 115 -13.81 2.39 7.05
N ILE A 116 -12.94 3.40 7.00
CA ILE A 116 -12.20 3.88 8.17
C ILE A 116 -12.86 5.16 8.65
N ASP A 117 -13.26 5.16 9.93
CA ASP A 117 -13.81 6.33 10.60
C ASP A 117 -12.67 7.25 11.04
N SER A 118 -12.26 8.15 10.14
CA SER A 118 -11.16 9.10 10.34
C SER A 118 -11.47 10.42 9.61
N ASP A 119 -11.07 11.54 10.20
CA ASP A 119 -11.23 12.85 9.56
C ASP A 119 -10.26 13.06 8.39
N TRP A 120 -9.08 12.42 8.48
CA TRP A 120 -8.03 12.49 7.46
C TRP A 120 -7.42 11.12 7.18
N ILE A 121 -7.39 10.76 5.92
CA ILE A 121 -6.63 9.61 5.41
C ILE A 121 -5.38 10.13 4.73
N ILE A 122 -4.22 9.70 5.22
CA ILE A 122 -2.90 10.12 4.75
C ILE A 122 -2.23 8.93 4.06
N TRP A 123 -1.92 9.08 2.78
CA TRP A 123 -1.12 8.07 2.08
C TRP A 123 0.37 8.27 2.37
N LEU A 124 1.05 7.20 2.79
CA LEU A 124 2.51 7.11 2.78
C LEU A 124 2.95 5.95 1.89
N ASP A 125 3.92 6.21 1.04
CA ASP A 125 4.55 5.11 0.29
C ASP A 125 5.31 4.19 1.25
N ALA A 126 5.28 2.88 0.97
CA ALA A 126 5.78 1.86 1.89
C ALA A 126 7.31 1.87 2.09
N ASP A 127 8.05 2.58 1.26
CA ASP A 127 9.50 2.83 1.38
C ASP A 127 9.83 4.14 2.14
N THR A 128 8.81 4.80 2.69
CA THR A 128 8.99 6.01 3.51
C THR A 128 9.49 5.66 4.91
N LEU A 129 10.60 6.26 5.33
CA LEU A 129 11.15 6.11 6.67
C LEU A 129 11.02 7.41 7.46
N THR A 130 10.56 7.29 8.70
CA THR A 130 10.49 8.44 9.61
C THR A 130 11.76 8.49 10.46
N HIS A 131 12.43 9.63 10.50
CA HIS A 131 13.71 9.80 11.18
C HIS A 131 13.63 10.59 12.49
N THR A 132 12.56 11.37 12.66
CA THR A 132 12.36 12.24 13.83
C THR A 132 10.92 12.16 14.33
N HIS A 133 10.71 12.50 15.59
CA HIS A 133 9.35 12.54 16.14
C HIS A 133 8.46 13.54 15.41
N ILE A 134 7.25 13.12 15.09
CA ILE A 134 6.20 13.99 14.56
C ILE A 134 5.68 14.85 15.71
N PRO A 135 5.62 16.17 15.56
CA PRO A 135 5.11 17.05 16.62
C PRO A 135 3.67 16.78 16.99
N ASN A 136 3.34 16.94 18.27
CA ASN A 136 1.99 16.75 18.81
C ASN A 136 1.17 18.08 18.82
N ASN A 137 1.47 19.01 17.94
CA ASN A 137 0.85 20.34 17.92
C ASN A 137 -0.56 20.32 17.32
#